data_f686389349f860f3c18f61f85505469f
#
_entry.id   f686389349f860f3c18f61f85505469f
#
_cell.length_a   1.000
_cell.length_b   1.000
_cell.length_c   1.000
_cell.angle_alpha   90.00
_cell.angle_beta   90.00
_cell.angle_gamma   90.00
#
_symmetry.space_group_name_H-M   'P 1'
#
loop_
_entity.id
_entity.type
_entity.pdbx_description
1 polymer ?
#
loop_
_entity_poly.entity_id
_entity_poly.type
_entity_poly.pdbx_seq_one_letter_code
_entity_poly.pdbx_strand_id
1 'polypeptide(L)'
;TPALAGAVRRFQARHGLDEDGVLGTATVTALSVPPAHRIAQLALTLERLRWLPPPPAHGRVVVVNVPTYRLWTFDARDNFAAPALEMRVIVGARGRTPTPLFIGEMRYLEFAPYWNVPASIQKSEIVPKLARNPAYLQQNDMELVGSDGRVLQVGAGDAASRLRAGGARVRQRPG
;
A
#
# COMPACT_ATOMS: atom_id res chain seq x y z
N THR A 1 -22.11 -14.62 28.16
CA THR A 1 -22.73 -15.79 27.51
C THR A 1 -22.16 -16.00 26.10
N PRO A 2 -22.13 -17.24 25.55
CA PRO A 2 -21.64 -17.49 24.18
C PRO A 2 -22.32 -16.64 23.10
N ALA A 3 -23.63 -16.41 23.25
CA ALA A 3 -24.42 -15.59 22.34
C ALA A 3 -23.93 -14.13 22.33
N LEU A 4 -23.60 -13.55 23.48
CA LEU A 4 -23.07 -12.20 23.58
C LEU A 4 -21.68 -12.10 22.95
N ALA A 5 -20.79 -13.05 23.23
CA ALA A 5 -19.46 -13.09 22.62
C ALA A 5 -19.56 -13.19 21.08
N GLY A 6 -20.48 -13.98 20.56
CA GLY A 6 -20.78 -14.04 19.13
C GLY A 6 -21.27 -12.72 18.54
N ALA A 7 -22.12 -11.99 19.27
CA ALA A 7 -22.58 -10.67 18.84
C ALA A 7 -21.43 -9.64 18.83
N VAL A 8 -20.57 -9.68 19.85
CA VAL A 8 -19.38 -8.81 19.93
C VAL A 8 -18.44 -9.09 18.77
N ARG A 9 -18.12 -10.34 18.44
CA ARG A 9 -17.28 -10.69 17.29
C ARG A 9 -17.86 -10.16 15.97
N ARG A 10 -19.16 -10.33 15.73
CA ARG A 10 -19.81 -9.77 14.54
C ARG A 10 -19.75 -8.24 14.47
N PHE A 11 -19.84 -7.58 15.62
CA PHE A 11 -19.63 -6.14 15.70
C PHE A 11 -18.20 -5.76 15.37
N GLN A 12 -17.21 -6.44 15.98
CA GLN A 12 -15.79 -6.23 15.76
C GLN A 12 -15.42 -6.41 14.27
N ALA A 13 -15.88 -7.51 13.63
CA ALA A 13 -15.71 -7.75 12.21
C ALA A 13 -16.16 -6.58 11.34
N ARG A 14 -17.37 -6.07 11.58
CA ARG A 14 -17.93 -4.95 10.81
C ARG A 14 -17.21 -3.62 11.03
N HIS A 15 -16.47 -3.50 12.13
CA HIS A 15 -15.75 -2.28 12.49
C HIS A 15 -14.23 -2.39 12.27
N GLY A 16 -13.75 -3.50 11.67
CA GLY A 16 -12.34 -3.72 11.40
C GLY A 16 -11.48 -3.89 12.65
N LEU A 17 -12.10 -4.35 13.76
CA LEU A 17 -11.44 -4.67 15.02
C LEU A 17 -11.06 -6.15 15.07
N ASP A 18 -10.17 -6.52 16.00
CA ASP A 18 -9.84 -7.92 16.26
C ASP A 18 -11.07 -8.66 16.78
N GLU A 19 -11.43 -9.79 16.15
CA GLU A 19 -12.65 -10.56 16.40
C GLU A 19 -12.48 -11.53 17.59
N ASP A 20 -12.02 -11.02 18.71
CA ASP A 20 -11.74 -11.81 19.93
C ASP A 20 -13.01 -12.06 20.80
N GLY A 21 -14.07 -11.27 20.56
CA GLY A 21 -15.32 -11.33 21.35
C GLY A 21 -15.20 -10.66 22.72
N VAL A 22 -14.14 -9.89 22.96
CA VAL A 22 -13.89 -9.18 24.22
C VAL A 22 -14.26 -7.70 24.07
N LEU A 23 -14.88 -7.13 25.09
CA LEU A 23 -15.20 -5.70 25.17
C LEU A 23 -13.97 -4.90 25.65
N GLY A 24 -12.89 -4.93 24.84
CA GLY A 24 -11.71 -4.11 25.07
C GLY A 24 -11.95 -2.63 24.74
N THR A 25 -10.97 -1.78 25.04
CA THR A 25 -11.05 -0.32 24.85
C THR A 25 -11.46 0.08 23.43
N ALA A 26 -10.89 -0.54 22.41
CA ALA A 26 -11.22 -0.26 21.00
C ALA A 26 -12.69 -0.59 20.69
N THR A 27 -13.18 -1.74 21.18
CA THR A 27 -14.58 -2.17 20.97
C THR A 27 -15.56 -1.23 21.70
N VAL A 28 -15.26 -0.86 22.94
CA VAL A 28 -16.09 0.10 23.71
C VAL A 28 -16.10 1.47 23.02
N THR A 29 -14.95 1.96 22.57
CA THR A 29 -14.87 3.24 21.85
C THR A 29 -15.72 3.21 20.59
N ALA A 30 -15.69 2.13 19.80
CA ALA A 30 -16.48 1.98 18.61
C ALA A 30 -17.99 1.90 18.91
N LEU A 31 -18.38 1.25 20.00
CA LEU A 31 -19.78 1.18 20.49
C LEU A 31 -20.30 2.52 20.99
N SER A 32 -19.42 3.36 21.54
CA SER A 32 -19.78 4.65 22.13
C SER A 32 -19.99 5.76 21.08
N VAL A 33 -19.76 5.50 19.79
CA VAL A 33 -19.99 6.49 18.74
C VAL A 33 -21.47 6.75 18.56
N PRO A 34 -21.95 8.01 18.74
CA PRO A 34 -23.38 8.34 18.66
C PRO A 34 -23.98 8.00 17.29
N PRO A 35 -25.26 7.56 17.22
CA PRO A 35 -25.93 7.27 15.96
C PRO A 35 -25.90 8.42 14.95
N ALA A 36 -26.08 9.66 15.40
CA ALA A 36 -26.00 10.85 14.54
C ALA A 36 -24.65 10.98 13.82
N HIS A 37 -23.55 10.62 14.51
CA HIS A 37 -22.22 10.60 13.90
C HIS A 37 -22.11 9.52 12.83
N ARG A 38 -22.69 8.34 13.08
CA ARG A 38 -22.72 7.25 12.09
C ARG A 38 -23.55 7.60 10.86
N ILE A 39 -24.68 8.28 11.06
CA ILE A 39 -25.50 8.79 9.96
C ILE A 39 -24.70 9.76 9.09
N ALA A 40 -23.99 10.71 9.70
CA ALA A 40 -23.14 11.66 8.97
C ALA A 40 -22.02 10.95 8.19
N GLN A 41 -21.37 9.95 8.79
CA GLN A 41 -20.37 9.13 8.12
C GLN A 41 -20.95 8.37 6.92
N LEU A 42 -22.12 7.78 7.06
CA LEU A 42 -22.81 7.06 5.96
C LEU A 42 -23.20 8.02 4.84
N ALA A 43 -23.79 9.17 5.16
CA ALA A 43 -24.17 10.19 4.19
C ALA A 43 -22.95 10.66 3.38
N LEU A 44 -21.83 10.94 4.06
CA LEU A 44 -20.58 11.32 3.40
C LEU A 44 -20.01 10.20 2.53
N THR A 45 -20.11 8.95 2.97
CA THR A 45 -19.67 7.79 2.19
C THR A 45 -20.51 7.62 0.93
N LEU A 46 -21.84 7.72 1.04
CA LEU A 46 -22.75 7.66 -0.11
C LEU A 46 -22.46 8.78 -1.12
N GLU A 47 -22.17 9.99 -0.63
CA GLU A 47 -21.82 11.10 -1.51
C GLU A 47 -20.49 10.82 -2.26
N ARG A 48 -19.48 10.33 -1.59
CA ARG A 48 -18.20 9.95 -2.22
C ARG A 48 -18.33 8.83 -3.23
N LEU A 49 -19.22 7.87 -3.00
CA LEU A 49 -19.49 6.78 -3.95
C LEU A 49 -20.10 7.30 -5.26
N ARG A 50 -20.83 8.42 -5.24
CA ARG A 50 -21.36 9.06 -6.46
C ARG A 50 -20.27 9.67 -7.36
N TRP A 51 -19.10 9.94 -6.82
CA TRP A 51 -17.95 10.48 -7.56
C TRP A 51 -17.14 9.39 -8.28
N LEU A 52 -17.41 8.13 -7.96
CA LEU A 52 -16.76 7.03 -8.67
C LEU A 52 -17.33 6.91 -10.09
N PRO A 53 -16.48 6.57 -11.07
CA PRO A 53 -16.96 6.27 -12.40
C PRO A 53 -17.87 5.03 -12.37
N PRO A 54 -18.80 4.92 -13.33
CA PRO A 54 -19.59 3.70 -13.45
C PRO A 54 -18.66 2.50 -13.66
N PRO A 55 -19.01 1.32 -13.12
CA PRO A 55 -18.22 0.13 -13.34
C PRO A 55 -18.17 -0.20 -14.85
N PRO A 56 -17.06 -0.76 -15.36
CA PRO A 56 -16.93 -1.10 -16.75
C PRO A 56 -17.90 -2.23 -17.13
N ALA A 57 -18.35 -2.25 -18.38
CA ALA A 57 -19.26 -3.27 -18.89
C ALA A 57 -18.62 -4.69 -18.91
N HIS A 58 -17.30 -4.78 -18.91
CA HIS A 58 -16.54 -6.02 -18.93
C HIS A 58 -15.19 -5.84 -18.23
N GLY A 59 -14.57 -6.96 -17.85
CA GLY A 59 -13.28 -6.99 -17.17
C GLY A 59 -13.41 -6.99 -15.65
N ARG A 60 -12.34 -6.59 -14.98
CA ARG A 60 -12.22 -6.59 -13.52
C ARG A 60 -12.00 -5.19 -12.98
N VAL A 61 -12.54 -4.96 -11.79
CA VAL A 61 -12.28 -3.74 -11.02
C VAL A 61 -11.47 -4.12 -9.78
N VAL A 62 -10.41 -3.39 -9.51
CA VAL A 62 -9.63 -3.48 -8.28
C VAL A 62 -9.95 -2.25 -7.44
N VAL A 63 -10.42 -2.47 -6.23
CA VAL A 63 -10.75 -1.42 -5.26
C VAL A 63 -9.82 -1.52 -4.06
N VAL A 64 -9.09 -0.45 -3.77
CA VAL A 64 -8.27 -0.35 -2.55
C VAL A 64 -8.90 0.67 -1.61
N ASN A 65 -9.37 0.19 -0.47
CA ASN A 65 -9.87 1.05 0.60
C ASN A 65 -8.73 1.35 1.57
N VAL A 66 -8.06 2.48 1.34
CA VAL A 66 -6.89 2.90 2.13
C VAL A 66 -7.19 2.97 3.64
N PRO A 67 -8.31 3.56 4.12
CA PRO A 67 -8.65 3.59 5.55
C PRO A 67 -8.81 2.23 6.22
N THR A 68 -9.22 1.21 5.49
CA THR A 68 -9.47 -0.13 6.05
C THR A 68 -8.35 -1.12 5.77
N TYR A 69 -7.30 -0.69 5.04
CA TYR A 69 -6.16 -1.56 4.63
C TYR A 69 -6.61 -2.80 3.87
N ARG A 70 -7.64 -2.65 3.01
CA ARG A 70 -8.21 -3.76 2.25
C ARG A 70 -8.23 -3.50 0.76
N LEU A 71 -8.01 -4.56 -0.01
CA LEU A 71 -8.16 -4.61 -1.45
C LEU A 71 -9.22 -5.66 -1.78
N TRP A 72 -10.09 -5.33 -2.72
CA TRP A 72 -11.03 -6.26 -3.33
C TRP A 72 -10.88 -6.24 -4.85
N THR A 73 -11.12 -7.37 -5.48
CA THR A 73 -11.34 -7.44 -6.92
C THR A 73 -12.75 -7.90 -7.20
N PHE A 74 -13.39 -7.27 -8.15
CA PHE A 74 -14.73 -7.64 -8.63
C PHE A 74 -14.68 -7.96 -10.11
N ASP A 75 -15.54 -8.84 -10.59
CA ASP A 75 -15.63 -9.22 -12.00
C ASP A 75 -16.98 -8.75 -12.57
N ALA A 76 -16.95 -8.17 -13.77
CA ALA A 76 -18.16 -7.74 -14.47
C ALA A 76 -19.09 -8.90 -14.84
N ARG A 77 -18.51 -10.11 -15.02
CA ARG A 77 -19.31 -11.32 -15.33
C ARG A 77 -20.29 -11.69 -14.23
N ASP A 78 -19.96 -11.35 -12.99
CA ASP A 78 -20.81 -11.58 -11.81
C ASP A 78 -21.61 -10.33 -11.43
N ASN A 79 -21.71 -9.36 -12.32
CA ASN A 79 -22.34 -8.07 -12.09
C ASN A 79 -21.81 -7.38 -10.81
N PHE A 80 -20.54 -7.59 -10.50
CA PHE A 80 -19.86 -7.06 -9.30
C PHE A 80 -20.53 -7.46 -7.97
N ALA A 81 -21.29 -8.56 -7.95
CA ALA A 81 -22.13 -8.95 -6.80
C ALA A 81 -21.29 -9.36 -5.57
N ALA A 82 -20.15 -10.00 -5.79
CA ALA A 82 -19.24 -10.43 -4.72
C ALA A 82 -17.78 -10.22 -5.13
N PRO A 83 -16.86 -9.98 -4.18
CA PRO A 83 -15.45 -9.89 -4.49
C PRO A 83 -14.90 -11.26 -4.91
N ALA A 84 -14.21 -11.31 -6.05
CA ALA A 84 -13.48 -12.50 -6.52
C ALA A 84 -12.18 -12.72 -5.72
N LEU A 85 -11.63 -11.65 -5.13
CA LEU A 85 -10.46 -11.69 -4.25
C LEU A 85 -10.63 -10.60 -3.20
N GLU A 86 -10.26 -10.93 -1.96
CA GLU A 86 -10.10 -9.98 -0.87
C GLU A 86 -8.76 -10.22 -0.18
N MET A 87 -8.02 -9.14 0.11
CA MET A 87 -6.75 -9.23 0.83
C MET A 87 -6.46 -7.96 1.63
N ARG A 88 -5.58 -8.08 2.64
CA ARG A 88 -5.03 -6.92 3.33
C ARG A 88 -3.90 -6.32 2.51
N VAL A 89 -3.77 -4.99 2.57
CA VAL A 89 -2.72 -4.25 1.88
C VAL A 89 -1.97 -3.32 2.82
N ILE A 90 -0.72 -3.05 2.49
CA ILE A 90 0.08 -2.02 3.15
C ILE A 90 -0.19 -0.69 2.45
N VAL A 91 -0.44 0.33 3.23
CA VAL A 91 -0.66 1.70 2.75
C VAL A 91 0.33 2.65 3.41
N GLY A 92 0.48 3.83 2.82
CA GLY A 92 1.40 4.85 3.33
C GLY A 92 0.99 5.40 4.71
N ALA A 93 1.95 5.91 5.45
CA ALA A 93 1.74 6.48 6.77
C ALA A 93 1.08 7.85 6.69
N ARG A 94 0.00 8.03 7.47
CA ARG A 94 -0.72 9.31 7.56
C ARG A 94 0.25 10.44 7.97
N GLY A 95 0.21 11.54 7.22
CA GLY A 95 0.99 12.74 7.49
C GLY A 95 2.45 12.72 7.02
N ARG A 96 3.03 11.54 6.74
CA ARG A 96 4.43 11.44 6.26
C ARG A 96 4.52 11.01 4.80
N THR A 97 3.89 9.92 4.46
CA THR A 97 3.91 9.31 3.13
C THR A 97 2.51 8.77 2.79
N PRO A 98 1.48 9.63 2.73
CA PRO A 98 0.12 9.16 2.48
C PRO A 98 0.01 8.48 1.12
N THR A 99 -0.74 7.39 1.06
CA THR A 99 -1.08 6.77 -0.22
C THR A 99 -1.93 7.74 -1.04
N PRO A 100 -1.54 8.09 -2.27
CA PRO A 100 -2.34 8.96 -3.12
C PRO A 100 -3.65 8.28 -3.53
N LEU A 101 -4.70 9.08 -3.67
CA LEU A 101 -5.97 8.62 -4.22
C LEU A 101 -5.95 8.84 -5.74
N PHE A 102 -6.22 7.81 -6.51
CA PHE A 102 -6.28 7.90 -7.97
C PHE A 102 -7.18 6.81 -8.55
N ILE A 103 -7.58 7.01 -9.79
CA ILE A 103 -8.23 6.01 -10.63
C ILE A 103 -7.30 5.77 -11.81
N GLY A 104 -7.07 4.51 -12.16
CA GLY A 104 -6.17 4.13 -13.25
C GLY A 104 -6.54 2.79 -13.86
N GLU A 105 -5.90 2.45 -14.97
CA GLU A 105 -6.04 1.16 -15.63
C GLU A 105 -4.83 0.28 -15.34
N MET A 106 -5.08 -0.96 -14.91
CA MET A 106 -4.05 -1.99 -14.83
C MET A 106 -3.92 -2.65 -16.20
N ARG A 107 -2.82 -2.41 -16.89
CA ARG A 107 -2.58 -2.90 -18.25
C ARG A 107 -1.70 -4.14 -18.29
N TYR A 108 -0.79 -4.27 -17.34
CA TYR A 108 0.13 -5.40 -17.24
C TYR A 108 0.50 -5.68 -15.79
N LEU A 109 0.98 -6.90 -15.55
CA LEU A 109 1.57 -7.33 -14.30
C LEU A 109 3.02 -7.73 -14.58
N GLU A 110 3.94 -7.20 -13.81
CA GLU A 110 5.35 -7.56 -13.86
C GLU A 110 5.67 -8.44 -12.64
N PHE A 111 6.15 -9.66 -12.91
CA PHE A 111 6.56 -10.59 -11.87
C PHE A 111 8.03 -10.42 -11.58
N ALA A 112 8.41 -10.45 -10.30
CA ALA A 112 9.78 -10.25 -9.84
C ALA A 112 10.46 -9.02 -10.48
N PRO A 113 9.87 -7.80 -10.35
CA PRO A 113 10.43 -6.61 -10.96
C PRO A 113 11.72 -6.17 -10.29
N TYR A 114 12.60 -5.49 -11.03
CA TYR A 114 13.64 -4.70 -10.41
C TYR A 114 13.01 -3.53 -9.64
N TRP A 115 13.42 -3.31 -8.40
CA TRP A 115 13.07 -2.09 -7.72
C TRP A 115 14.03 -0.96 -8.08
N ASN A 116 13.60 -0.06 -8.95
CA ASN A 116 14.35 1.16 -9.24
C ASN A 116 14.20 2.14 -8.06
N VAL A 117 15.26 2.33 -7.30
CA VAL A 117 15.24 3.16 -6.10
C VAL A 117 15.00 4.63 -6.49
N PRO A 118 13.97 5.32 -5.93
CA PRO A 118 13.74 6.73 -6.19
C PRO A 118 14.93 7.62 -5.81
N ALA A 119 15.17 8.68 -6.56
CA ALA A 119 16.31 9.59 -6.32
C ALA A 119 16.33 10.20 -4.91
N SER A 120 15.18 10.46 -4.33
CA SER A 120 15.04 10.93 -2.94
C SER A 120 15.60 9.91 -1.96
N ILE A 121 15.23 8.64 -2.07
CA ILE A 121 15.71 7.54 -1.22
C ILE A 121 17.20 7.30 -1.46
N GLN A 122 17.67 7.36 -2.72
CA GLN A 122 19.10 7.23 -3.01
C GLN A 122 19.91 8.26 -2.24
N LYS A 123 19.49 9.54 -2.26
CA LYS A 123 20.20 10.64 -1.59
C LYS A 123 20.10 10.60 -0.07
N SER A 124 18.89 10.35 0.46
CA SER A 124 18.64 10.39 1.91
C SER A 124 19.07 9.13 2.65
N GLU A 125 19.08 7.96 2.00
CA GLU A 125 19.34 6.69 2.66
C GLU A 125 20.54 5.94 2.09
N ILE A 126 20.60 5.72 0.77
CA ILE A 126 21.62 4.86 0.18
C ILE A 126 23.01 5.51 0.26
N VAL A 127 23.14 6.77 -0.11
CA VAL A 127 24.43 7.49 -0.08
C VAL A 127 25.05 7.54 1.31
N PRO A 128 24.32 7.87 2.39
CA PRO A 128 24.86 7.81 3.75
C PRO A 128 25.25 6.40 4.20
N LYS A 129 24.51 5.37 3.79
CA LYS A 129 24.80 3.97 4.10
C LYS A 129 26.05 3.48 3.39
N LEU A 130 26.23 3.83 2.10
CA LEU A 130 27.45 3.55 1.34
C LEU A 130 28.71 4.18 1.97
N ALA A 131 28.59 5.39 2.51
CA ALA A 131 29.70 6.05 3.19
C ALA A 131 30.16 5.31 4.45
N ARG A 132 29.24 4.59 5.14
CA ARG A 132 29.52 3.81 6.34
C ARG A 132 29.86 2.36 6.06
N ASN A 133 29.29 1.79 5.01
CA ASN A 133 29.47 0.40 4.63
C ASN A 133 29.65 0.29 3.10
N PRO A 134 30.90 0.17 2.62
CA PRO A 134 31.19 0.03 1.19
C PRO A 134 30.52 -1.17 0.50
N ALA A 135 30.24 -2.24 1.23
CA ALA A 135 29.57 -3.43 0.73
C ALA A 135 28.02 -3.34 0.74
N TYR A 136 27.46 -2.19 1.11
CA TYR A 136 26.01 -2.04 1.31
C TYR A 136 25.18 -2.45 0.09
N LEU A 137 25.56 -2.06 -1.12
CA LEU A 137 24.83 -2.44 -2.33
C LEU A 137 24.84 -3.96 -2.53
N GLN A 138 26.00 -4.59 -2.40
CA GLN A 138 26.17 -6.03 -2.57
C GLN A 138 25.37 -6.82 -1.52
N GLN A 139 25.41 -6.40 -0.26
CA GLN A 139 24.70 -7.06 0.85
C GLN A 139 23.19 -6.97 0.75
N ASN A 140 22.68 -6.04 -0.05
CA ASN A 140 21.23 -5.82 -0.24
C ASN A 140 20.78 -6.14 -1.68
N ASP A 141 21.54 -6.93 -2.44
CA ASP A 141 21.25 -7.29 -3.84
C ASP A 141 20.96 -6.08 -4.73
N MET A 142 21.68 -4.99 -4.50
CA MET A 142 21.55 -3.75 -5.24
C MET A 142 22.65 -3.57 -6.25
N GLU A 143 22.31 -2.97 -7.39
CA GLU A 143 23.21 -2.65 -8.49
C GLU A 143 23.26 -1.14 -8.72
N LEU A 144 24.44 -0.64 -9.06
CA LEU A 144 24.60 0.71 -9.59
C LEU A 144 24.46 0.66 -11.11
N VAL A 145 23.58 1.49 -11.68
CA VAL A 145 23.27 1.52 -13.11
C VAL A 145 23.56 2.90 -13.67
N GLY A 146 24.30 2.97 -14.74
CA GLY A 146 24.60 4.19 -15.47
C GLY A 146 23.41 4.75 -16.25
N SER A 147 23.59 5.92 -16.85
CA SER A 147 22.58 6.56 -17.70
C SER A 147 22.26 5.75 -18.95
N ASP A 148 23.21 4.92 -19.41
CA ASP A 148 23.07 3.99 -20.53
C ASP A 148 22.36 2.67 -20.17
N GLY A 149 21.96 2.50 -18.90
CA GLY A 149 21.30 1.28 -18.40
C GLY A 149 22.26 0.13 -18.04
N ARG A 150 23.57 0.30 -18.21
CA ARG A 150 24.55 -0.73 -17.88
C ARG A 150 24.91 -0.72 -16.39
N VAL A 151 25.18 -1.91 -15.85
CA VAL A 151 25.65 -2.06 -14.47
C VAL A 151 27.10 -1.54 -14.39
N LEU A 152 27.32 -0.65 -13.42
CA LEU A 152 28.63 -0.06 -13.17
C LEU A 152 29.36 -0.84 -12.06
N GLN A 153 30.58 -1.25 -12.33
CA GLN A 153 31.50 -1.85 -11.36
C GLN A 153 32.45 -0.77 -10.84
N VAL A 154 32.08 -0.10 -9.76
CA VAL A 154 32.86 1.01 -9.18
C VAL A 154 32.96 0.87 -7.67
N GLY A 155 34.02 1.45 -7.09
CA GLY A 155 34.16 1.49 -5.63
C GLY A 155 33.07 2.35 -4.97
N ALA A 156 32.83 2.12 -3.66
CA ALA A 156 31.74 2.77 -2.93
C ALA A 156 31.84 4.31 -2.92
N GLY A 157 33.04 4.87 -2.85
CA GLY A 157 33.25 6.33 -2.91
C GLY A 157 32.86 6.94 -4.25
N ASP A 158 33.19 6.28 -5.36
CA ASP A 158 32.80 6.69 -6.70
C ASP A 158 31.30 6.48 -6.94
N ALA A 159 30.73 5.37 -6.43
CA ALA A 159 29.30 5.13 -6.45
C ALA A 159 28.52 6.24 -5.75
N ALA A 160 28.92 6.62 -4.53
CA ALA A 160 28.29 7.71 -3.78
C ALA A 160 28.39 9.05 -4.51
N SER A 161 29.54 9.35 -5.13
CA SER A 161 29.73 10.57 -5.91
C SER A 161 28.84 10.63 -7.14
N ARG A 162 28.75 9.54 -7.89
CA ARG A 162 27.86 9.42 -9.07
C ARG A 162 26.39 9.54 -8.71
N LEU A 163 25.96 8.94 -7.59
CA LEU A 163 24.59 9.07 -7.09
C LEU A 163 24.24 10.51 -6.69
N ARG A 164 25.17 11.22 -6.06
CA ARG A 164 24.97 12.65 -5.71
C ARG A 164 24.87 13.53 -6.96
N ALA A 165 25.69 13.27 -7.95
CA ALA A 165 25.73 13.99 -9.21
C ALA A 165 24.57 13.64 -10.17
N GLY A 166 23.82 12.57 -9.91
CA GLY A 166 22.76 12.09 -10.80
C GLY A 166 23.27 11.33 -12.03
N GLY A 167 24.56 10.99 -12.08
CA GLY A 167 25.19 10.22 -13.17
C GLY A 167 24.97 8.71 -13.09
N ALA A 168 24.31 8.23 -12.05
CA ALA A 168 23.94 6.84 -11.87
C ALA A 168 22.67 6.71 -11.02
N ARG A 169 22.08 5.53 -11.01
CA ARG A 169 20.92 5.16 -10.19
C ARG A 169 21.13 3.80 -9.54
N VAL A 170 20.48 3.55 -8.44
CA VAL A 170 20.45 2.24 -7.79
C VAL A 170 19.18 1.51 -8.19
N ARG A 171 19.31 0.23 -8.49
CA ARG A 171 18.19 -0.71 -8.54
C ARG A 171 18.50 -1.94 -7.69
N GLN A 172 17.48 -2.52 -7.09
CA GLN A 172 17.57 -3.80 -6.39
C GLN A 172 17.13 -4.91 -7.33
N ARG A 173 17.84 -6.02 -7.28
CA ARG A 173 17.48 -7.23 -8.03
C ARG A 173 16.19 -7.84 -7.50
N PRO A 174 15.42 -8.55 -8.33
CA PRO A 174 14.35 -9.41 -7.87
C PRO A 174 14.86 -10.44 -6.86
N GLY A 175 14.15 -10.59 -5.74
CA GLY A 175 14.42 -11.61 -4.72
C GLY A 175 13.71 -12.93 -5.02
#